data_f344f45bb4e8a3882f632cc2c01ed638
#
_entry.id   f344f45bb4e8a3882f632cc2c01ed638
#
_cell.length_a   1.000
_cell.length_b   1.000
_cell.length_c   1.000
_cell.angle_alpha   90.00
_cell.angle_beta   90.00
_cell.angle_gamma   90.00
#
_symmetry.space_group_name_H-M   'P 1'
#
loop_
_entity.id
_entity.type
_entity.pdbx_description
1 polymer ?
#
loop_
_entity_poly.entity_id
_entity_poly.type
_entity_poly.pdbx_seq_one_letter_code
_entity_poly.pdbx_strand_id
1 'polypeptide(L)'
;MLITIAIPAFNEEKLLPATLAAVTEAGDAFSERNWEMEVVVCDNNSTDRTAEIATACGARVVFEKHNQISRARNTAGKAAKGEWIIFLDADSEPRKALFEATAAAMEKKEVIGGGTTIKYDVQNWVVTIVTVAWNAISRVMHWPAGSYIFLRTEDFHELNGFSEKLYASEELEFGGRLKKLAQQRDQHLQILTQTPLATSPRRFRLMRSYPVLENLKFILKHSFSMVFTGGRSLQKAENCRFWYDGRR
;
A
#
# COMPACT_ATOMS: atom_id res chain seq x y z
N MET A 1 12.75 -14.30 -13.01
CA MET A 1 12.55 -13.33 -11.91
C MET A 1 11.29 -13.70 -11.17
N LEU A 2 11.30 -13.70 -9.85
CA LEU A 2 10.11 -13.91 -9.01
C LEU A 2 9.65 -12.57 -8.43
N ILE A 3 8.34 -12.32 -8.46
CA ILE A 3 7.68 -11.13 -7.88
C ILE A 3 6.84 -11.57 -6.69
N THR A 4 6.97 -10.90 -5.56
CA THR A 4 6.11 -11.12 -4.39
C THR A 4 5.04 -10.04 -4.29
N ILE A 5 3.76 -10.43 -4.28
CA ILE A 5 2.65 -9.54 -3.93
C ILE A 5 2.42 -9.69 -2.42
N ALA A 6 2.72 -8.65 -1.65
CA ALA A 6 2.63 -8.62 -0.19
C ALA A 6 1.38 -7.85 0.25
N ILE A 7 0.41 -8.54 0.85
CA ILE A 7 -0.91 -8.01 1.19
C ILE A 7 -1.10 -8.03 2.71
N PRO A 8 -1.07 -6.87 3.40
CA PRO A 8 -1.49 -6.77 4.80
C PRO A 8 -3.01 -6.86 4.89
N ALA A 9 -3.55 -7.75 5.71
CA ALA A 9 -4.98 -7.96 5.86
C ALA A 9 -5.39 -7.99 7.34
N PHE A 10 -6.48 -7.29 7.68
CA PHE A 10 -7.11 -7.32 9.00
C PHE A 10 -8.64 -7.21 8.84
N ASN A 11 -9.36 -8.30 9.12
CA ASN A 11 -10.82 -8.39 8.98
C ASN A 11 -11.28 -8.00 7.56
N GLU A 12 -10.74 -8.69 6.55
CA GLU A 12 -10.98 -8.41 5.13
C GLU A 12 -11.73 -9.56 4.41
N GLU A 13 -12.43 -10.43 5.14
CA GLU A 13 -13.17 -11.57 4.55
C GLU A 13 -14.07 -11.19 3.37
N LYS A 14 -14.59 -9.93 3.35
CA LYS A 14 -15.53 -9.45 2.32
C LYS A 14 -14.83 -8.92 1.07
N LEU A 15 -13.65 -8.36 1.17
CA LEU A 15 -12.96 -7.68 0.05
C LEU A 15 -11.77 -8.48 -0.47
N LEU A 16 -11.09 -9.22 0.40
CA LEU A 16 -9.91 -10.00 0.03
C LEU A 16 -10.13 -10.98 -1.14
N PRO A 17 -11.29 -11.68 -1.27
CA PRO A 17 -11.52 -12.56 -2.42
C PRO A 17 -11.43 -11.84 -3.76
N ALA A 18 -12.03 -10.65 -3.87
CA ALA A 18 -11.99 -9.85 -5.10
C ALA A 18 -10.57 -9.35 -5.39
N THR A 19 -9.85 -8.90 -4.36
CA THR A 19 -8.44 -8.50 -4.48
C THR A 19 -7.57 -9.64 -4.99
N LEU A 20 -7.69 -10.85 -4.40
CA LEU A 20 -6.89 -12.00 -4.81
C LEU A 20 -7.21 -12.48 -6.23
N ALA A 21 -8.50 -12.47 -6.62
CA ALA A 21 -8.90 -12.77 -7.98
C ALA A 21 -8.30 -11.76 -8.98
N ALA A 22 -8.37 -10.46 -8.67
CA ALA A 22 -7.78 -9.41 -9.50
C ALA A 22 -6.25 -9.53 -9.61
N VAL A 23 -5.57 -9.90 -8.50
CA VAL A 23 -4.11 -10.17 -8.50
C VAL A 23 -3.77 -11.34 -9.41
N THR A 24 -4.54 -12.42 -9.34
CA THR A 24 -4.32 -13.61 -10.19
C THR A 24 -4.49 -13.26 -11.66
N GLU A 25 -5.57 -12.57 -12.04
CA GLU A 25 -5.80 -12.12 -13.41
C GLU A 25 -4.72 -11.16 -13.91
N ALA A 26 -4.34 -10.18 -13.08
CA ALA A 26 -3.29 -9.22 -13.42
C ALA A 26 -1.91 -9.88 -13.57
N GLY A 27 -1.68 -11.00 -12.89
CA GLY A 27 -0.43 -11.79 -12.89
C GLY A 27 0.00 -12.28 -14.28
N ASP A 28 -0.91 -12.36 -15.24
CA ASP A 28 -0.61 -12.66 -16.64
C ASP A 28 0.46 -11.72 -17.22
N ALA A 29 0.49 -10.47 -16.76
CA ALA A 29 1.49 -9.48 -17.17
C ALA A 29 2.93 -9.92 -16.84
N PHE A 30 3.13 -10.71 -15.79
CA PHE A 30 4.44 -11.27 -15.40
C PHE A 30 4.70 -12.58 -16.14
N SER A 31 3.71 -13.47 -16.24
CA SER A 31 3.87 -14.75 -16.96
C SER A 31 4.21 -14.56 -18.43
N GLU A 32 3.68 -13.55 -19.11
CA GLU A 32 4.03 -13.18 -20.49
C GLU A 32 5.51 -12.75 -20.63
N ARG A 33 6.19 -12.41 -19.52
CA ARG A 33 7.62 -12.12 -19.46
C ARG A 33 8.46 -13.30 -18.97
N ASN A 34 7.87 -14.48 -18.78
CA ASN A 34 8.48 -15.63 -18.13
C ASN A 34 8.94 -15.30 -16.69
N TRP A 35 8.20 -14.43 -15.98
CA TRP A 35 8.39 -14.15 -14.57
C TRP A 35 7.37 -14.93 -13.75
N GLU A 36 7.77 -15.31 -12.54
CA GLU A 36 6.92 -15.99 -11.58
C GLU A 36 6.32 -14.99 -10.59
N MET A 37 5.18 -15.31 -10.01
CA MET A 37 4.53 -14.52 -8.98
C MET A 37 4.16 -15.39 -7.80
N GLU A 38 4.47 -14.93 -6.58
CA GLU A 38 3.90 -15.47 -5.34
C GLU A 38 3.03 -14.40 -4.66
N VAL A 39 2.00 -14.86 -3.94
CA VAL A 39 1.17 -13.99 -3.11
C VAL A 39 1.39 -14.33 -1.64
N VAL A 40 1.74 -13.33 -0.84
CA VAL A 40 1.92 -13.43 0.61
C VAL A 40 0.89 -12.54 1.28
N VAL A 41 -0.05 -13.14 2.00
CA VAL A 41 -1.03 -12.41 2.81
C VAL A 41 -0.57 -12.43 4.27
N CYS A 42 -0.37 -11.26 4.86
CA CYS A 42 -0.16 -11.17 6.30
C CYS A 42 -1.50 -10.98 7.01
N ASP A 43 -1.97 -12.02 7.66
CA ASP A 43 -3.07 -11.92 8.60
C ASP A 43 -2.63 -11.15 9.85
N ASN A 44 -3.14 -9.94 10.02
CA ASN A 44 -2.78 -9.06 11.11
C ASN A 44 -3.75 -9.26 12.31
N ASN A 45 -3.85 -10.51 12.79
CA ASN A 45 -4.68 -10.88 13.94
C ASN A 45 -6.18 -10.66 13.67
N SER A 46 -6.66 -11.13 12.50
CA SER A 46 -8.08 -11.09 12.13
C SER A 46 -8.92 -12.00 13.03
N THR A 47 -10.18 -11.63 13.21
CA THR A 47 -11.19 -12.39 13.97
C THR A 47 -12.26 -12.98 13.07
N ASP A 48 -12.17 -12.73 11.75
CA ASP A 48 -13.03 -13.26 10.71
C ASP A 48 -12.31 -14.35 9.87
N ARG A 49 -12.86 -14.71 8.73
CA ARG A 49 -12.32 -15.76 7.86
C ARG A 49 -11.19 -15.30 6.94
N THR A 50 -10.54 -14.16 7.20
CA THR A 50 -9.50 -13.58 6.33
C THR A 50 -8.39 -14.58 6.00
N ALA A 51 -7.79 -15.22 7.00
CA ALA A 51 -6.68 -16.17 6.81
C ALA A 51 -7.10 -17.44 6.05
N GLU A 52 -8.31 -17.97 6.36
CA GLU A 52 -8.89 -19.12 5.66
C GLU A 52 -9.09 -18.82 4.18
N ILE A 53 -9.69 -17.68 3.85
CA ILE A 53 -9.93 -17.23 2.49
C ILE A 53 -8.61 -17.06 1.72
N ALA A 54 -7.62 -16.41 2.33
CA ALA A 54 -6.31 -16.24 1.71
C ALA A 54 -5.67 -17.57 1.33
N THR A 55 -5.71 -18.55 2.25
CA THR A 55 -5.18 -19.90 2.02
C THR A 55 -5.96 -20.62 0.91
N ALA A 56 -7.27 -20.54 0.92
CA ALA A 56 -8.13 -21.18 -0.10
C ALA A 56 -7.90 -20.60 -1.50
N CYS A 57 -7.50 -19.32 -1.60
CA CYS A 57 -7.13 -18.67 -2.85
C CYS A 57 -5.65 -18.92 -3.26
N GLY A 58 -4.91 -19.81 -2.56
CA GLY A 58 -3.54 -20.18 -2.90
C GLY A 58 -2.47 -19.21 -2.42
N ALA A 59 -2.81 -18.20 -1.60
CA ALA A 59 -1.83 -17.32 -1.01
C ALA A 59 -1.08 -18.00 0.14
N ARG A 60 0.19 -17.69 0.30
CA ARG A 60 0.97 -18.05 1.48
C ARG A 60 0.63 -17.09 2.62
N VAL A 61 0.05 -17.61 3.70
CA VAL A 61 -0.37 -16.81 4.85
C VAL A 61 0.76 -16.75 5.89
N VAL A 62 1.04 -15.54 6.38
CA VAL A 62 1.90 -15.28 7.54
C VAL A 62 1.11 -14.50 8.59
N PHE A 63 1.50 -14.59 9.86
CA PHE A 63 0.73 -14.03 10.97
C PHE A 63 1.50 -12.92 11.69
N GLU A 64 0.81 -11.80 11.98
CA GLU A 64 1.31 -10.72 12.83
C GLU A 64 0.28 -10.41 13.94
N LYS A 65 0.69 -10.62 15.19
CA LYS A 65 -0.19 -10.51 16.36
C LYS A 65 -0.59 -9.07 16.74
N HIS A 66 0.22 -8.09 16.37
CA HIS A 66 -0.04 -6.69 16.71
C HIS A 66 -0.79 -6.00 15.57
N ASN A 67 -2.01 -5.54 15.84
CA ASN A 67 -2.85 -4.85 14.88
C ASN A 67 -2.23 -3.48 14.49
N GLN A 68 -1.30 -3.52 13.53
CA GLN A 68 -0.62 -2.35 13.00
C GLN A 68 -0.19 -2.61 11.55
N ILE A 69 -0.61 -1.73 10.63
CA ILE A 69 -0.39 -1.93 9.20
C ILE A 69 1.10 -2.01 8.82
N SER A 70 1.96 -1.19 9.46
CA SER A 70 3.41 -1.23 9.23
C SER A 70 4.01 -2.58 9.63
N ARG A 71 3.57 -3.18 10.74
CA ARG A 71 4.00 -4.52 11.17
C ARG A 71 3.53 -5.59 10.21
N ALA A 72 2.27 -5.53 9.78
CA ALA A 72 1.74 -6.48 8.81
C ALA A 72 2.49 -6.41 7.48
N ARG A 73 2.79 -5.19 6.96
CA ARG A 73 3.63 -5.01 5.78
C ARG A 73 5.05 -5.55 5.99
N ASN A 74 5.65 -5.28 7.15
CA ASN A 74 6.98 -5.79 7.48
C ASN A 74 7.01 -7.32 7.55
N THR A 75 6.00 -7.93 8.16
CA THR A 75 5.91 -9.40 8.27
C THR A 75 5.74 -10.04 6.89
N ALA A 76 4.87 -9.46 6.03
CA ALA A 76 4.72 -9.93 4.64
C ALA A 76 6.01 -9.71 3.83
N GLY A 77 6.64 -8.53 3.94
CA GLY A 77 7.87 -8.21 3.22
C GLY A 77 9.06 -9.06 3.63
N LYS A 78 9.21 -9.37 4.93
CA LYS A 78 10.25 -10.30 5.42
C LYS A 78 10.04 -11.74 4.93
N ALA A 79 8.81 -12.11 4.65
CA ALA A 79 8.47 -13.42 4.11
C ALA A 79 8.59 -13.48 2.58
N ALA A 80 8.76 -12.36 1.88
CA ALA A 80 8.91 -12.31 0.44
C ALA A 80 10.12 -13.11 -0.03
N LYS A 81 9.95 -13.87 -1.12
CA LYS A 81 11.01 -14.64 -1.77
C LYS A 81 11.38 -14.04 -3.13
N GLY A 82 10.57 -13.13 -3.64
CA GLY A 82 10.79 -12.48 -4.93
C GLY A 82 11.93 -11.48 -4.89
N GLU A 83 12.49 -11.21 -6.05
CA GLU A 83 13.50 -10.15 -6.26
C GLU A 83 12.87 -8.75 -6.10
N TRP A 84 11.57 -8.65 -6.37
CA TRP A 84 10.77 -7.46 -6.18
C TRP A 84 9.57 -7.76 -5.29
N ILE A 85 9.19 -6.76 -4.48
CA ILE A 85 7.97 -6.78 -3.67
C ILE A 85 7.01 -5.72 -4.20
N ILE A 86 5.75 -6.10 -4.33
CA ILE A 86 4.63 -5.18 -4.52
C ILE A 86 3.76 -5.24 -3.26
N PHE A 87 3.78 -4.20 -2.44
CA PHE A 87 2.82 -4.04 -1.34
C PHE A 87 1.49 -3.57 -1.92
N LEU A 88 0.43 -4.31 -1.64
CA LEU A 88 -0.93 -4.07 -2.13
C LEU A 88 -1.92 -4.15 -0.98
N ASP A 89 -2.80 -3.17 -0.81
CA ASP A 89 -3.85 -3.22 0.22
C ASP A 89 -4.91 -4.28 -0.14
N ALA A 90 -5.46 -4.96 0.88
CA ALA A 90 -6.41 -6.08 0.76
C ALA A 90 -7.80 -5.70 0.21
N ASP A 91 -8.04 -4.41 -0.07
CA ASP A 91 -9.26 -3.87 -0.63
C ASP A 91 -9.03 -3.16 -1.98
N SER A 92 -7.99 -3.59 -2.70
CA SER A 92 -7.54 -2.98 -3.96
C SER A 92 -7.53 -4.00 -5.09
N GLU A 93 -7.97 -3.58 -6.27
CA GLU A 93 -8.13 -4.44 -7.45
C GLU A 93 -7.18 -3.96 -8.56
N PRO A 94 -5.96 -4.54 -8.66
CA PRO A 94 -5.05 -4.24 -9.75
C PRO A 94 -5.60 -4.79 -11.07
N ARG A 95 -5.34 -4.07 -12.16
CA ARG A 95 -5.62 -4.55 -13.52
C ARG A 95 -4.31 -4.98 -14.18
N LYS A 96 -4.39 -5.87 -15.18
CA LYS A 96 -3.24 -6.34 -15.95
C LYS A 96 -2.35 -5.20 -16.45
N ALA A 97 -2.94 -4.13 -16.98
CA ALA A 97 -2.22 -2.94 -17.44
C ALA A 97 -1.36 -2.27 -16.34
N LEU A 98 -1.77 -2.33 -15.06
CA LEU A 98 -0.95 -1.83 -13.96
C LEU A 98 0.28 -2.71 -13.73
N PHE A 99 0.12 -4.03 -13.75
CA PHE A 99 1.24 -4.96 -13.61
C PHE A 99 2.18 -4.93 -14.82
N GLU A 100 1.66 -4.74 -16.04
CA GLU A 100 2.48 -4.48 -17.24
C GLU A 100 3.34 -3.21 -17.08
N ALA A 101 2.72 -2.10 -16.64
CA ALA A 101 3.44 -0.84 -16.41
C ALA A 101 4.47 -0.98 -15.27
N THR A 102 4.14 -1.76 -14.22
CA THR A 102 5.05 -2.07 -13.12
C THR A 102 6.23 -2.90 -13.61
N ALA A 103 5.98 -3.95 -14.39
CA ALA A 103 7.04 -4.78 -14.97
C ALA A 103 7.98 -3.95 -15.86
N ALA A 104 7.41 -3.09 -16.72
CA ALA A 104 8.20 -2.20 -17.55
C ALA A 104 9.04 -1.17 -16.75
N ALA A 105 8.58 -0.80 -15.54
CA ALA A 105 9.36 0.03 -14.61
C ALA A 105 10.49 -0.77 -13.95
N MET A 106 10.22 -2.03 -13.55
CA MET A 106 11.22 -2.93 -12.94
C MET A 106 12.38 -3.29 -13.87
N GLU A 107 12.16 -3.30 -15.19
CA GLU A 107 13.20 -3.54 -16.19
C GLU A 107 14.20 -2.38 -16.34
N LYS A 108 13.86 -1.19 -15.84
CA LYS A 108 14.72 -0.01 -15.92
C LYS A 108 15.72 0.03 -14.78
N LYS A 109 17.00 0.15 -15.10
CA LYS A 109 18.09 0.20 -14.10
C LYS A 109 18.02 1.44 -13.19
N GLU A 110 17.53 2.54 -13.73
CA GLU A 110 17.39 3.83 -13.04
C GLU A 110 16.19 3.87 -12.08
N VAL A 111 15.30 2.85 -12.09
CA VAL A 111 14.13 2.77 -11.21
C VAL A 111 14.44 1.87 -10.01
N ILE A 112 14.45 2.44 -8.80
CA ILE A 112 14.60 1.69 -7.55
C ILE A 112 13.27 1.11 -7.06
N GLY A 113 12.16 1.75 -7.41
CA GLY A 113 10.82 1.41 -7.00
C GLY A 113 9.82 2.51 -7.34
N GLY A 114 8.65 2.44 -6.76
CA GLY A 114 7.62 3.45 -7.02
C GLY A 114 6.24 3.05 -6.54
N GLY A 115 5.24 3.61 -7.19
CA GLY A 115 3.84 3.34 -6.92
C GLY A 115 2.95 3.78 -8.07
N THR A 116 1.65 3.86 -7.82
CA THR A 116 0.69 4.31 -8.83
C THR A 116 -0.23 5.39 -8.29
N THR A 117 -0.90 6.11 -9.18
CA THR A 117 -2.04 6.96 -8.82
C THR A 117 -3.22 6.09 -8.42
N ILE A 118 -4.13 6.64 -7.61
CA ILE A 118 -5.29 5.93 -7.10
C ILE A 118 -6.58 6.47 -7.73
N LYS A 119 -7.58 5.59 -7.84
CA LYS A 119 -8.93 5.92 -8.26
C LYS A 119 -9.92 5.25 -7.32
N TYR A 120 -10.91 6.03 -6.88
CA TYR A 120 -12.05 5.50 -6.12
C TYR A 120 -13.27 5.41 -7.02
N ASP A 121 -13.94 4.27 -6.98
CA ASP A 121 -15.20 4.08 -7.70
C ASP A 121 -16.38 4.61 -6.87
N VAL A 122 -16.49 5.94 -6.79
CA VAL A 122 -17.57 6.63 -6.13
C VAL A 122 -17.95 7.93 -6.83
N GLN A 123 -19.23 8.17 -6.99
CA GLN A 123 -19.77 9.44 -7.49
C GLN A 123 -19.87 10.45 -6.33
N ASN A 124 -18.74 11.01 -5.91
CA ASN A 124 -18.68 12.03 -4.87
C ASN A 124 -17.60 13.05 -5.22
N TRP A 125 -18.03 14.28 -5.48
CA TRP A 125 -17.15 15.37 -5.90
C TRP A 125 -16.03 15.69 -4.90
N VAL A 126 -16.29 15.57 -3.58
CA VAL A 126 -15.26 15.79 -2.53
C VAL A 126 -14.18 14.74 -2.62
N VAL A 127 -14.57 13.46 -2.74
CA VAL A 127 -13.61 12.35 -2.93
C VAL A 127 -12.81 12.57 -4.21
N THR A 128 -13.45 12.99 -5.28
CA THR A 128 -12.77 13.29 -6.56
C THR A 128 -11.73 14.39 -6.39
N ILE A 129 -12.08 15.52 -5.76
CA ILE A 129 -11.13 16.63 -5.53
C ILE A 129 -9.95 16.16 -4.68
N VAL A 130 -10.20 15.46 -3.56
CA VAL A 130 -9.14 14.96 -2.68
C VAL A 130 -8.23 13.98 -3.42
N THR A 131 -8.80 13.11 -4.25
CA THR A 131 -8.02 12.14 -5.05
C THR A 131 -7.17 12.84 -6.11
N VAL A 132 -7.73 13.81 -6.82
CA VAL A 132 -6.99 14.59 -7.82
C VAL A 132 -5.84 15.35 -7.17
N ALA A 133 -6.10 16.02 -6.04
CA ALA A 133 -5.07 16.74 -5.28
C ALA A 133 -3.96 15.78 -4.80
N TRP A 134 -4.33 14.63 -4.22
CA TRP A 134 -3.37 13.61 -3.80
C TRP A 134 -2.53 13.09 -4.98
N ASN A 135 -3.18 12.74 -6.08
CA ASN A 135 -2.48 12.25 -7.27
C ASN A 135 -1.53 13.30 -7.85
N ALA A 136 -1.88 14.60 -7.80
CA ALA A 136 -0.99 15.69 -8.20
C ALA A 136 0.24 15.78 -7.27
N ILE A 137 0.04 15.74 -5.95
CA ILE A 137 1.11 15.72 -4.96
C ILE A 137 2.01 14.50 -5.16
N SER A 138 1.43 13.31 -5.29
CA SER A 138 2.13 12.05 -5.52
C SER A 138 3.06 12.13 -6.74
N ARG A 139 2.58 12.71 -7.86
CA ARG A 139 3.38 12.88 -9.08
C ARG A 139 4.56 13.84 -8.86
N VAL A 140 4.31 15.02 -8.27
CA VAL A 140 5.33 16.06 -8.09
C VAL A 140 6.37 15.63 -7.06
N MET A 141 5.92 15.05 -5.96
CA MET A 141 6.79 14.64 -4.86
C MET A 141 7.41 13.26 -5.06
N HIS A 142 6.95 12.49 -6.07
CA HIS A 142 7.30 11.08 -6.28
C HIS A 142 7.01 10.24 -5.02
N TRP A 143 5.87 10.50 -4.37
CA TRP A 143 5.41 9.73 -3.21
C TRP A 143 4.41 8.67 -3.63
N PRO A 144 4.73 7.37 -3.45
CA PRO A 144 3.79 6.30 -3.73
C PRO A 144 2.60 6.37 -2.79
N ALA A 145 1.40 6.05 -3.30
CA ALA A 145 0.23 5.83 -2.44
C ALA A 145 0.42 4.54 -1.64
N GLY A 146 0.03 4.54 -0.36
CA GLY A 146 0.21 3.39 0.53
C GLY A 146 -0.47 2.11 0.05
N SER A 147 -1.51 2.22 -0.78
CA SER A 147 -2.21 1.07 -1.35
C SER A 147 -1.44 0.32 -2.45
N TYR A 148 -0.35 0.89 -2.99
CA TYR A 148 0.49 0.25 -3.99
C TYR A 148 1.91 0.81 -3.96
N ILE A 149 2.85 0.00 -3.52
CA ILE A 149 4.27 0.35 -3.46
C ILE A 149 5.06 -0.84 -4.02
N PHE A 150 5.91 -0.61 -5.02
CA PHE A 150 6.82 -1.63 -5.53
C PHE A 150 8.28 -1.20 -5.36
N LEU A 151 9.14 -2.14 -4.99
CA LEU A 151 10.58 -1.93 -4.83
C LEU A 151 11.32 -3.27 -4.84
N ARG A 152 12.66 -3.21 -4.94
CA ARG A 152 13.49 -4.39 -4.79
C ARG A 152 13.44 -4.92 -3.36
N THR A 153 13.44 -6.23 -3.21
CA THR A 153 13.43 -6.89 -1.90
C THR A 153 14.69 -6.54 -1.09
N GLU A 154 15.85 -6.43 -1.75
CA GLU A 154 17.09 -5.99 -1.10
C GLU A 154 16.98 -4.59 -0.50
N ASP A 155 16.36 -3.63 -1.21
CA ASP A 155 16.19 -2.26 -0.73
C ASP A 155 15.20 -2.18 0.45
N PHE A 156 14.17 -3.02 0.43
CA PHE A 156 13.26 -3.16 1.58
C PHE A 156 14.03 -3.61 2.84
N HIS A 157 14.91 -4.58 2.70
CA HIS A 157 15.73 -5.08 3.82
C HIS A 157 16.77 -4.06 4.26
N GLU A 158 17.47 -3.39 3.34
CA GLU A 158 18.44 -2.34 3.65
C GLU A 158 17.81 -1.19 4.44
N LEU A 159 16.59 -0.80 4.05
CA LEU A 159 15.82 0.23 4.75
C LEU A 159 15.16 -0.26 6.06
N ASN A 160 15.32 -1.54 6.44
CA ASN A 160 14.67 -2.15 7.60
C ASN A 160 13.13 -2.02 7.59
N GLY A 161 12.52 -2.03 6.40
CA GLY A 161 11.07 -1.97 6.23
C GLY A 161 10.41 -0.68 6.69
N PHE A 162 9.10 -0.74 6.93
CA PHE A 162 8.28 0.37 7.40
C PHE A 162 8.49 0.67 8.89
N SER A 163 8.38 1.94 9.28
CA SER A 163 8.50 2.34 10.69
C SER A 163 7.36 1.79 11.54
N GLU A 164 7.68 0.93 12.49
CA GLU A 164 6.71 0.39 13.45
C GLU A 164 6.33 1.39 14.57
N LYS A 165 6.93 2.58 14.56
CA LYS A 165 6.57 3.67 15.48
C LYS A 165 5.31 4.41 15.02
N LEU A 166 4.94 4.31 13.74
CA LEU A 166 3.82 5.04 13.14
C LEU A 166 2.62 4.10 12.95
N TYR A 167 1.46 4.57 13.36
CA TYR A 167 0.18 3.90 13.13
C TYR A 167 -0.54 4.37 11.87
N ALA A 168 -0.07 5.46 11.26
CA ALA A 168 -0.53 5.96 9.95
C ALA A 168 0.58 6.76 9.29
N SER A 169 0.52 6.90 7.95
CA SER A 169 1.49 7.60 7.11
C SER A 169 2.91 6.99 7.17
N GLU A 170 3.03 5.72 7.56
CA GLU A 170 4.27 4.95 7.54
C GLU A 170 4.81 4.80 6.10
N GLU A 171 3.91 4.80 5.11
CA GLU A 171 4.26 4.77 3.69
C GLU A 171 4.95 6.05 3.22
N LEU A 172 4.58 7.21 3.78
CA LEU A 172 5.22 8.49 3.45
C LEU A 172 6.63 8.57 4.04
N GLU A 173 6.78 8.10 5.28
CA GLU A 173 8.08 8.01 5.95
C GLU A 173 9.00 7.05 5.20
N PHE A 174 8.50 5.86 4.86
CA PHE A 174 9.22 4.84 4.09
C PHE A 174 9.60 5.35 2.70
N GLY A 175 8.66 5.96 1.98
CA GLY A 175 8.89 6.59 0.68
C GLY A 175 9.97 7.67 0.71
N GLY A 176 10.02 8.45 1.80
CA GLY A 176 11.07 9.44 2.03
C GLY A 176 12.46 8.81 2.18
N ARG A 177 12.59 7.67 2.91
CA ARG A 177 13.85 6.92 3.02
C ARG A 177 14.24 6.28 1.69
N LEU A 178 13.29 5.66 0.99
CA LEU A 178 13.53 5.06 -0.31
C LEU A 178 13.98 6.11 -1.35
N LYS A 179 13.38 7.32 -1.32
CA LYS A 179 13.79 8.43 -2.19
C LYS A 179 15.25 8.89 -1.91
N LYS A 180 15.65 8.94 -0.64
CA LYS A 180 17.05 9.27 -0.28
C LYS A 180 18.01 8.19 -0.78
N LEU A 181 17.66 6.92 -0.63
CA LEU A 181 18.46 5.81 -1.14
C LEU A 181 18.59 5.87 -2.67
N ALA A 182 17.48 6.17 -3.37
CA ALA A 182 17.48 6.38 -4.83
C ALA A 182 18.48 7.47 -5.25
N GLN A 183 18.45 8.63 -4.58
CA GLN A 183 19.36 9.75 -4.86
C GLN A 183 20.83 9.36 -4.65
N GLN A 184 21.14 8.55 -3.64
CA GLN A 184 22.51 8.07 -3.39
C GLN A 184 23.03 7.13 -4.47
N ARG A 185 22.12 6.48 -5.21
CA ARG A 185 22.44 5.50 -6.26
C ARG A 185 22.20 6.03 -7.68
N ASP A 186 21.95 7.33 -7.82
CA ASP A 186 21.56 7.96 -9.10
C ASP A 186 20.33 7.28 -9.75
N GLN A 187 19.37 6.91 -8.90
CA GLN A 187 18.12 6.28 -9.28
C GLN A 187 16.93 7.16 -8.89
N HIS A 188 15.73 6.79 -9.33
CA HIS A 188 14.51 7.52 -8.98
C HIS A 188 13.32 6.59 -8.69
N LEU A 189 12.30 7.16 -8.03
CA LEU A 189 10.99 6.54 -7.85
C LEU A 189 10.09 6.86 -9.04
N GLN A 190 9.45 5.85 -9.61
CA GLN A 190 8.51 6.02 -10.72
C GLN A 190 7.07 5.95 -10.24
N ILE A 191 6.26 7.00 -10.51
CA ILE A 191 4.82 6.99 -10.27
C ILE A 191 4.10 6.66 -11.59
N LEU A 192 3.39 5.52 -11.61
CA LEU A 192 2.61 5.05 -12.75
C LEU A 192 1.30 5.84 -12.82
N THR A 193 1.18 6.73 -13.81
CA THR A 193 0.07 7.69 -13.86
C THR A 193 -1.07 7.28 -14.79
N GLN A 194 -0.77 6.40 -15.75
CA GLN A 194 -1.74 5.99 -16.78
C GLN A 194 -2.60 4.80 -16.36
N THR A 195 -2.18 4.09 -15.30
CA THR A 195 -2.82 2.86 -14.82
C THR A 195 -3.17 2.99 -13.34
N PRO A 196 -4.15 3.86 -12.98
CA PRO A 196 -4.51 4.09 -11.58
C PRO A 196 -5.08 2.81 -10.95
N LEU A 197 -4.71 2.55 -9.69
CA LEU A 197 -5.24 1.46 -8.90
C LEU A 197 -6.66 1.79 -8.44
N ALA A 198 -7.60 0.88 -8.68
CA ALA A 198 -8.92 0.92 -8.07
C ALA A 198 -8.82 0.44 -6.61
N THR A 199 -9.31 1.23 -5.67
CA THR A 199 -9.31 0.90 -4.24
C THR A 199 -10.63 1.28 -3.58
N SER A 200 -10.97 0.59 -2.50
CA SER A 200 -12.22 0.77 -1.78
C SER A 200 -12.35 2.18 -1.19
N PRO A 201 -13.50 2.84 -1.35
CA PRO A 201 -13.78 4.14 -0.73
C PRO A 201 -14.14 4.03 0.77
N ARG A 202 -13.91 2.88 1.41
CA ARG A 202 -14.29 2.61 2.81
C ARG A 202 -13.83 3.71 3.77
N ARG A 203 -12.60 4.19 3.62
CA ARG A 203 -12.04 5.28 4.44
C ARG A 203 -12.89 6.57 4.35
N PHE A 204 -13.36 6.93 3.16
CA PHE A 204 -14.23 8.10 2.98
C PHE A 204 -15.62 7.89 3.55
N ARG A 205 -16.15 6.66 3.52
CA ARG A 205 -17.43 6.33 4.19
C ARG A 205 -17.33 6.54 5.69
N LEU A 206 -16.22 6.15 6.31
CA LEU A 206 -15.96 6.40 7.73
C LEU A 206 -15.82 7.89 8.04
N MET A 207 -15.10 8.65 7.20
CA MET A 207 -14.99 10.11 7.37
C MET A 207 -16.36 10.82 7.31
N ARG A 208 -17.32 10.31 6.53
CA ARG A 208 -18.70 10.86 6.50
C ARG A 208 -19.46 10.69 7.82
N SER A 209 -19.09 9.75 8.65
CA SER A 209 -19.70 9.53 9.97
C SER A 209 -19.25 10.57 11.01
N TYR A 210 -18.27 11.41 10.69
CA TYR A 210 -17.75 12.44 11.57
C TYR A 210 -18.05 13.85 11.03
N PRO A 211 -18.20 14.87 11.90
CA PRO A 211 -18.37 16.25 11.48
C PRO A 211 -17.22 16.72 10.57
N VAL A 212 -17.55 17.50 9.54
CA VAL A 212 -16.56 18.02 8.57
C VAL A 212 -15.41 18.76 9.27
N LEU A 213 -15.74 19.55 10.31
CA LEU A 213 -14.76 20.31 11.07
C LEU A 213 -13.78 19.41 11.82
N GLU A 214 -14.21 18.26 12.34
CA GLU A 214 -13.32 17.27 12.99
C GLU A 214 -12.41 16.61 11.97
N ASN A 215 -12.92 16.26 10.79
CA ASN A 215 -12.11 15.73 9.71
C ASN A 215 -11.04 16.73 9.29
N LEU A 216 -11.38 18.00 9.15
CA LEU A 216 -10.45 19.05 8.78
C LEU A 216 -9.37 19.27 9.86
N LYS A 217 -9.77 19.37 11.14
CA LYS A 217 -8.82 19.45 12.27
C LYS A 217 -7.88 18.25 12.30
N PHE A 218 -8.42 17.06 12.06
CA PHE A 218 -7.62 15.84 12.00
C PHE A 218 -6.57 15.91 10.87
N ILE A 219 -6.98 16.24 9.64
CA ILE A 219 -6.08 16.34 8.48
C ILE A 219 -4.98 17.38 8.75
N LEU A 220 -5.36 18.58 9.20
CA LEU A 220 -4.40 19.67 9.49
C LEU A 220 -3.40 19.28 10.58
N LYS A 221 -3.89 18.71 11.71
CA LYS A 221 -3.02 18.26 12.81
C LYS A 221 -2.01 17.21 12.36
N HIS A 222 -2.45 16.24 11.56
CA HIS A 222 -1.58 15.14 11.15
C HIS A 222 -0.62 15.53 10.03
N SER A 223 -1.07 16.35 9.07
CA SER A 223 -0.19 16.93 8.05
C SER A 223 0.91 17.80 8.68
N PHE A 224 0.53 18.67 9.63
CA PHE A 224 1.50 19.48 10.38
C PHE A 224 2.48 18.60 11.16
N SER A 225 1.98 17.57 11.84
CA SER A 225 2.82 16.64 12.60
C SER A 225 3.83 15.91 11.71
N MET A 226 3.44 15.47 10.52
CA MET A 226 4.36 14.82 9.58
C MET A 226 5.49 15.76 9.15
N VAL A 227 5.14 17.01 8.81
CA VAL A 227 6.12 17.98 8.30
C VAL A 227 7.08 18.46 9.39
N PHE A 228 6.56 18.79 10.58
CA PHE A 228 7.34 19.50 11.61
C PHE A 228 7.83 18.64 12.78
N THR A 229 7.23 17.48 13.03
CA THR A 229 7.56 16.64 14.19
C THR A 229 7.85 15.18 13.87
N GLY A 230 8.04 14.84 12.57
CA GLY A 230 8.29 13.47 12.15
C GLY A 230 7.15 12.50 12.49
N GLY A 231 5.89 13.01 12.51
CA GLY A 231 4.72 12.18 12.72
C GLY A 231 4.43 11.81 14.20
N ARG A 232 4.93 12.57 15.17
CA ARG A 232 4.70 12.26 16.61
C ARG A 232 3.23 12.02 16.96
N SER A 233 2.29 12.76 16.35
CA SER A 233 0.87 12.57 16.59
C SER A 233 0.33 11.24 16.05
N LEU A 234 1.04 10.61 15.13
CA LEU A 234 0.68 9.35 14.47
C LEU A 234 1.32 8.11 15.16
N GLN A 235 2.03 8.31 16.27
CA GLN A 235 2.67 7.23 17.04
C GLN A 235 1.71 6.54 18.02
N LYS A 236 0.44 6.99 18.07
CA LYS A 236 -0.58 6.40 18.95
C LYS A 236 -1.78 5.96 18.12
N ALA A 237 -2.23 4.71 18.29
CA ALA A 237 -3.38 4.16 17.57
C ALA A 237 -4.66 4.99 17.78
N GLU A 238 -4.89 5.49 18.99
CA GLU A 238 -6.04 6.33 19.37
C GLU A 238 -6.16 7.61 18.53
N ASN A 239 -5.03 8.13 18.04
CA ASN A 239 -4.99 9.28 17.15
C ASN A 239 -5.22 8.89 15.67
N CYS A 240 -5.26 7.60 15.34
CA CYS A 240 -5.35 7.09 13.96
C CYS A 240 -6.66 6.33 13.70
N ARG A 241 -7.73 6.69 14.42
CA ARG A 241 -9.04 6.02 14.38
C ARG A 241 -9.59 5.77 12.97
N PHE A 242 -9.40 6.68 12.02
CA PHE A 242 -9.85 6.52 10.63
C PHE A 242 -9.20 5.34 9.89
N TRP A 243 -8.07 4.85 10.39
CA TRP A 243 -7.38 3.67 9.85
C TRP A 243 -7.80 2.38 10.55
N TYR A 244 -8.25 2.46 11.83
CA TYR A 244 -8.45 1.28 12.68
C TYR A 244 -9.91 1.03 13.07
N ASP A 245 -10.75 2.05 13.26
CA ASP A 245 -12.13 1.87 13.76
C ASP A 245 -13.08 1.22 12.74
N GLY A 246 -12.85 1.35 11.46
CA GLY A 246 -13.68 0.78 10.39
C GLY A 246 -13.44 -0.69 10.08
N ARG A 247 -12.54 -1.34 10.81
CA ARG A 247 -12.11 -2.73 10.61
C ARG A 247 -12.42 -3.62 11.82
N ARG A 248 -13.21 -3.12 12.77
CA ARG A 248 -13.65 -3.85 13.97
C ARG A 248 -15.02 -4.46 13.78
#